data_e718a4b62ba356fe994f40b6f0e60f13
#
_entry.id   e718a4b62ba356fe994f40b6f0e60f13
#
_cell.length_a   1.000
_cell.length_b   1.000
_cell.length_c   1.000
_cell.angle_alpha   90.00
_cell.angle_beta   90.00
_cell.angle_gamma   90.00
#
_symmetry.space_group_name_H-M   'P 1'
#
loop_
_entity.id
_entity.type
_entity.pdbx_description
1 polymer ?
#
loop_
_entity_poly.entity_id
_entity_poly.type
_entity_poly.pdbx_seq_one_letter_code
_entity_poly.pdbx_strand_id
1 'polypeptide(L)'
;MTTDLINTNFKLDGISYSQKSLVSHFKNNKPYHDFLTSWFDGNEFIIVKTSGSTGSPKSISLKKKDMISSARLTAKFFELPQGSKVINCLPLEYIAGKMMLVRSMVMGWDLNFFPVSSEPIKKISSVYDFVSLTPMQLEKSLDNIKYVKTVIVGGSPVSYDLRQKILKIESKVYETYGMTETITHIAARCLSKNEDKFSALPGVEFFEFNSCLAINTQHLSSELIKTNDVVTLHSSKQFSWIGRKDFIINSGGIKINPEEIETKLAKFFSNRLIISSISDEVLGQKVVLVFEKNIPENYRESFVDLNQYEIPKNIFTIESFPMYNGKISRLIIQKNIQNLPS
;
A
#
# COMPACT_ATOMS: atom_id res chain seq x y z
N MET A 1 -31.89 7.62 7.10
CA MET A 1 -31.36 7.76 5.73
C MET A 1 -30.84 6.39 5.32
N THR A 2 -31.53 5.71 4.44
CA THR A 2 -31.04 4.46 3.82
C THR A 2 -29.79 4.83 3.05
N THR A 3 -28.67 4.36 3.52
CA THR A 3 -27.37 4.52 2.84
C THR A 3 -27.49 3.68 1.56
N ASP A 4 -27.43 4.31 0.39
CA ASP A 4 -27.49 3.59 -0.88
C ASP A 4 -26.23 2.74 -1.03
N LEU A 5 -26.37 1.46 -0.77
CA LEU A 5 -25.26 0.48 -0.85
C LEU A 5 -24.85 0.23 -2.31
N ILE A 6 -25.74 0.57 -3.25
CA ILE A 6 -25.48 0.51 -4.69
C ILE A 6 -26.22 1.65 -5.40
N ASN A 7 -25.49 2.40 -6.20
CA ASN A 7 -26.03 3.47 -7.04
C ASN A 7 -26.72 2.89 -8.27
N THR A 8 -27.83 3.47 -8.70
CA THR A 8 -28.60 3.03 -9.87
C THR A 8 -27.81 3.06 -11.17
N ASN A 9 -26.77 3.89 -11.25
CA ASN A 9 -25.89 3.97 -12.43
C ASN A 9 -24.70 3.02 -12.38
N PHE A 10 -24.58 2.21 -11.32
CA PHE A 10 -23.53 1.19 -11.25
C PHE A 10 -23.65 0.21 -12.40
N LYS A 11 -22.53 -0.07 -13.05
CA LYS A 11 -22.40 -1.09 -14.08
C LYS A 11 -21.26 -2.04 -13.77
N LEU A 12 -21.42 -3.26 -14.20
CA LEU A 12 -20.37 -4.26 -14.21
C LEU A 12 -20.19 -4.71 -15.66
N ASP A 13 -19.01 -4.45 -16.23
CA ASP A 13 -18.71 -4.72 -17.64
C ASP A 13 -19.77 -4.12 -18.61
N GLY A 14 -20.20 -2.89 -18.32
CA GLY A 14 -21.21 -2.15 -19.09
C GLY A 14 -22.65 -2.53 -18.81
N ILE A 15 -22.92 -3.57 -17.99
CA ILE A 15 -24.28 -4.08 -17.69
C ILE A 15 -24.72 -3.54 -16.33
N SER A 16 -25.95 -3.02 -16.25
CA SER A 16 -26.55 -2.54 -15.01
C SER A 16 -27.08 -3.69 -14.15
N TYR A 17 -26.89 -3.61 -12.84
CA TYR A 17 -27.32 -4.62 -11.88
C TYR A 17 -28.08 -4.01 -10.71
N SER A 18 -29.15 -4.69 -10.28
CA SER A 18 -29.76 -4.51 -8.97
C SER A 18 -28.98 -5.30 -7.92
N GLN A 19 -29.21 -5.05 -6.62
CA GLN A 19 -28.60 -5.82 -5.53
C GLN A 19 -28.80 -7.34 -5.74
N LYS A 20 -30.06 -7.77 -5.99
CA LYS A 20 -30.40 -9.19 -6.16
C LYS A 20 -29.71 -9.81 -7.38
N SER A 21 -29.75 -9.11 -8.54
CA SER A 21 -29.14 -9.63 -9.76
C SER A 21 -27.61 -9.66 -9.68
N LEU A 22 -26.97 -8.73 -8.95
CA LEU A 22 -25.52 -8.73 -8.74
C LEU A 22 -25.08 -9.91 -7.87
N VAL A 23 -25.75 -10.18 -6.75
CA VAL A 23 -25.48 -11.36 -5.92
C VAL A 23 -25.66 -12.65 -6.72
N SER A 24 -26.77 -12.76 -7.49
CA SER A 24 -27.05 -13.91 -8.33
C SER A 24 -26.01 -14.13 -9.45
N HIS A 25 -25.49 -13.03 -10.03
CA HIS A 25 -24.44 -13.09 -11.05
C HIS A 25 -23.19 -13.80 -10.52
N PHE A 26 -22.82 -13.57 -9.27
CA PHE A 26 -21.64 -14.17 -8.65
C PHE A 26 -21.90 -15.47 -7.87
N LYS A 27 -23.06 -16.12 -8.01
CA LYS A 27 -23.41 -17.35 -7.25
C LYS A 27 -22.35 -18.45 -7.32
N ASN A 28 -21.63 -18.58 -8.43
CA ASN A 28 -20.58 -19.58 -8.66
C ASN A 28 -19.16 -19.05 -8.34
N ASN A 29 -19.02 -17.79 -7.93
CA ASN A 29 -17.74 -17.20 -7.53
C ASN A 29 -17.80 -16.85 -6.03
N LYS A 30 -17.42 -17.83 -5.21
CA LYS A 30 -17.60 -17.76 -3.76
C LYS A 30 -17.08 -16.48 -3.10
N PRO A 31 -15.86 -15.98 -3.34
CA PRO A 31 -15.39 -14.75 -2.71
C PRO A 31 -16.29 -13.54 -2.97
N TYR A 32 -16.76 -13.38 -4.22
CA TYR A 32 -17.67 -12.28 -4.60
C TYR A 32 -19.06 -12.48 -4.03
N HIS A 33 -19.60 -13.68 -4.13
CA HIS A 33 -20.91 -14.01 -3.62
C HIS A 33 -21.01 -13.78 -2.09
N ASP A 34 -20.06 -14.29 -1.33
CA ASP A 34 -20.04 -14.17 0.13
C ASP A 34 -19.91 -12.68 0.54
N PHE A 35 -19.01 -11.93 -0.12
CA PHE A 35 -18.86 -10.50 0.15
C PHE A 35 -20.13 -9.71 -0.19
N LEU A 36 -20.72 -9.89 -1.36
CA LEU A 36 -21.93 -9.17 -1.78
C LEU A 36 -23.13 -9.53 -0.90
N THR A 37 -23.28 -10.79 -0.51
CA THR A 37 -24.32 -11.22 0.43
C THR A 37 -24.16 -10.49 1.76
N SER A 38 -22.93 -10.44 2.31
CA SER A 38 -22.65 -9.69 3.56
C SER A 38 -22.77 -8.17 3.36
N TRP A 39 -22.48 -7.65 2.17
CA TRP A 39 -22.61 -6.21 1.88
C TRP A 39 -24.08 -5.76 1.88
N PHE A 40 -24.97 -6.59 1.34
CA PHE A 40 -26.40 -6.27 1.20
C PHE A 40 -27.28 -6.83 2.32
N ASP A 41 -26.72 -7.58 3.28
CA ASP A 41 -27.47 -7.99 4.48
C ASP A 41 -27.77 -6.78 5.38
N GLY A 42 -28.64 -6.99 6.37
CA GLY A 42 -29.04 -5.94 7.32
C GLY A 42 -27.97 -5.58 8.36
N ASN A 43 -26.81 -6.23 8.36
CA ASN A 43 -25.73 -5.97 9.33
C ASN A 43 -25.01 -4.66 9.01
N GLU A 44 -24.58 -3.94 10.05
CA GLU A 44 -23.83 -2.69 9.91
C GLU A 44 -22.35 -2.89 9.58
N PHE A 45 -21.84 -4.11 9.74
CA PHE A 45 -20.40 -4.41 9.69
C PHE A 45 -20.06 -5.44 8.62
N ILE A 46 -18.83 -5.32 8.10
CA ILE A 46 -18.14 -6.32 7.30
C ILE A 46 -16.92 -6.81 8.07
N ILE A 47 -16.75 -8.11 8.18
CA ILE A 47 -15.55 -8.71 8.77
C ILE A 47 -14.49 -8.86 7.66
N VAL A 48 -13.31 -8.29 7.88
CA VAL A 48 -12.15 -8.42 7.01
C VAL A 48 -10.97 -9.01 7.77
N LYS A 49 -10.12 -9.77 7.07
CA LYS A 49 -8.87 -10.28 7.63
C LYS A 49 -7.72 -9.35 7.24
N THR A 50 -6.93 -8.94 8.22
CA THR A 50 -5.70 -8.19 7.93
C THR A 50 -4.63 -9.12 7.39
N SER A 51 -3.78 -8.60 6.53
CA SER A 51 -2.60 -9.33 6.06
C SER A 51 -1.52 -9.52 7.14
N GLY A 52 -1.66 -8.89 8.32
CA GLY A 52 -0.75 -8.95 9.46
C GLY A 52 0.72 -8.90 9.09
N SER A 53 1.42 -7.82 9.34
CA SER A 53 2.88 -7.73 9.08
C SER A 53 3.70 -8.46 10.15
N THR A 54 3.09 -8.83 11.28
CA THR A 54 3.78 -9.31 12.49
C THR A 54 3.25 -10.63 13.05
N GLY A 55 2.31 -11.32 12.36
CA GLY A 55 1.73 -12.56 12.93
C GLY A 55 0.52 -13.08 12.18
N SER A 56 -0.25 -13.96 12.83
CA SER A 56 -1.49 -14.51 12.28
C SER A 56 -2.48 -13.43 11.86
N PRO A 57 -3.24 -13.61 10.75
CA PRO A 57 -4.25 -12.66 10.31
C PRO A 57 -5.26 -12.34 11.41
N LYS A 58 -5.47 -11.05 11.68
CA LYS A 58 -6.49 -10.61 12.64
C LYS A 58 -7.77 -10.28 11.90
N SER A 59 -8.92 -10.67 12.47
CA SER A 59 -10.22 -10.24 11.99
C SER A 59 -10.52 -8.84 12.49
N ILE A 60 -10.86 -7.93 11.59
CA ILE A 60 -11.29 -6.56 11.91
C ILE A 60 -12.72 -6.38 11.42
N SER A 61 -13.55 -5.77 12.25
CA SER A 61 -14.92 -5.40 11.91
C SER A 61 -14.96 -3.97 11.40
N LEU A 62 -15.35 -3.79 10.13
CA LEU A 62 -15.44 -2.48 9.48
C LEU A 62 -16.91 -2.07 9.30
N LYS A 63 -17.26 -0.85 9.69
CA LYS A 63 -18.62 -0.33 9.48
C LYS A 63 -18.86 -0.04 8.00
N LYS A 64 -19.97 -0.52 7.46
CA LYS A 64 -20.37 -0.25 6.07
C LYS A 64 -20.47 1.25 5.77
N LYS A 65 -20.97 2.05 6.72
CA LYS A 65 -21.03 3.51 6.58
C LYS A 65 -19.66 4.15 6.41
N ASP A 66 -18.64 3.64 7.11
CA ASP A 66 -17.27 4.15 7.03
C ASP A 66 -16.63 3.74 5.69
N MET A 67 -16.92 2.54 5.19
CA MET A 67 -16.51 2.09 3.85
C MET A 67 -17.14 2.95 2.74
N ILE A 68 -18.42 3.30 2.88
CA ILE A 68 -19.11 4.22 1.95
C ILE A 68 -18.47 5.60 1.98
N SER A 69 -18.20 6.13 3.17
CA SER A 69 -17.55 7.43 3.34
C SER A 69 -16.15 7.43 2.69
N SER A 70 -15.36 6.39 2.91
CA SER A 70 -14.04 6.21 2.28
C SER A 70 -14.14 6.14 0.74
N ALA A 71 -15.17 5.48 0.20
CA ALA A 71 -15.42 5.43 -1.24
C ALA A 71 -15.66 6.82 -1.84
N ARG A 72 -16.50 7.63 -1.18
CA ARG A 72 -16.80 9.00 -1.58
C ARG A 72 -15.57 9.92 -1.50
N LEU A 73 -14.72 9.76 -0.47
CA LEU A 73 -13.49 10.53 -0.33
C LEU A 73 -12.48 10.20 -1.43
N THR A 74 -12.35 8.92 -1.79
CA THR A 74 -11.53 8.51 -2.93
C THR A 74 -12.00 9.17 -4.22
N ALA A 75 -13.30 9.12 -4.51
CA ALA A 75 -13.86 9.73 -5.70
C ALA A 75 -13.63 11.25 -5.74
N LYS A 76 -13.81 11.93 -4.60
CA LYS A 76 -13.58 13.37 -4.48
C LYS A 76 -12.11 13.74 -4.67
N PHE A 77 -11.18 13.00 -4.04
CA PHE A 77 -9.75 13.30 -4.09
C PHE A 77 -9.15 13.12 -5.49
N PHE A 78 -9.56 12.06 -6.20
CA PHE A 78 -9.08 11.78 -7.56
C PHE A 78 -10.00 12.34 -8.65
N GLU A 79 -11.00 13.14 -8.29
CA GLU A 79 -11.93 13.79 -9.25
C GLU A 79 -12.61 12.79 -10.20
N LEU A 80 -13.09 11.67 -9.64
CA LEU A 80 -13.73 10.58 -10.40
C LEU A 80 -15.26 10.75 -10.37
N PRO A 81 -15.87 11.20 -11.47
CA PRO A 81 -17.31 11.39 -11.53
C PRO A 81 -18.08 10.05 -11.61
N GLN A 82 -19.38 10.13 -11.43
CA GLN A 82 -20.28 9.03 -11.74
C GLN A 82 -20.12 8.58 -13.19
N GLY A 83 -20.20 7.26 -13.44
CA GLY A 83 -19.98 6.69 -14.76
C GLY A 83 -18.51 6.51 -15.14
N SER A 84 -17.56 6.85 -14.28
CA SER A 84 -16.13 6.55 -14.52
C SER A 84 -15.92 5.08 -14.82
N LYS A 85 -15.12 4.78 -15.84
CA LYS A 85 -14.77 3.42 -16.23
C LYS A 85 -13.53 2.97 -15.47
N VAL A 86 -13.68 1.95 -14.61
CA VAL A 86 -12.63 1.57 -13.66
C VAL A 86 -12.31 0.07 -13.72
N ILE A 87 -11.08 -0.29 -13.35
CA ILE A 87 -10.61 -1.67 -13.35
C ILE A 87 -10.48 -2.20 -11.93
N ASN A 88 -10.98 -3.42 -11.67
CA ASN A 88 -10.59 -4.22 -10.52
C ASN A 88 -9.82 -5.46 -10.97
N CYS A 89 -8.56 -5.54 -10.58
CA CYS A 89 -7.66 -6.66 -10.83
C CYS A 89 -6.99 -7.14 -9.52
N LEU A 90 -7.55 -6.75 -8.38
CA LEU A 90 -7.09 -7.16 -7.06
C LEU A 90 -8.01 -8.22 -6.46
N PRO A 91 -7.46 -9.20 -5.70
CA PRO A 91 -8.26 -10.23 -5.05
C PRO A 91 -9.23 -9.63 -4.02
N LEU A 92 -10.47 -10.16 -3.98
CA LEU A 92 -11.48 -9.74 -3.00
C LEU A 92 -11.19 -10.24 -1.57
N GLU A 93 -10.27 -11.17 -1.40
CA GLU A 93 -9.78 -11.60 -0.08
C GLU A 93 -9.19 -10.41 0.69
N TYR A 94 -8.59 -9.47 -0.02
CA TYR A 94 -7.97 -8.27 0.57
C TYR A 94 -8.89 -7.05 0.50
N ILE A 95 -8.70 -6.13 1.44
CA ILE A 95 -9.51 -4.91 1.53
C ILE A 95 -9.43 -4.05 0.27
N ALA A 96 -8.29 -4.04 -0.42
CA ALA A 96 -8.11 -3.25 -1.63
C ALA A 96 -9.06 -3.66 -2.75
N GLY A 97 -9.19 -4.98 -3.03
CA GLY A 97 -10.13 -5.51 -4.02
C GLY A 97 -11.60 -5.27 -3.60
N LYS A 98 -11.93 -5.51 -2.31
CA LYS A 98 -13.27 -5.21 -1.78
C LYS A 98 -13.63 -3.74 -1.98
N MET A 99 -12.71 -2.83 -1.68
CA MET A 99 -12.99 -1.40 -1.77
C MET A 99 -13.08 -0.89 -3.22
N MET A 100 -12.45 -1.54 -4.19
CA MET A 100 -12.71 -1.21 -5.61
C MET A 100 -14.17 -1.52 -5.98
N LEU A 101 -14.70 -2.67 -5.56
CA LEU A 101 -16.11 -3.02 -5.77
C LEU A 101 -17.05 -2.07 -5.01
N VAL A 102 -16.77 -1.76 -3.73
CA VAL A 102 -17.57 -0.83 -2.93
C VAL A 102 -17.58 0.56 -3.54
N ARG A 103 -16.42 1.10 -3.95
CA ARG A 103 -16.32 2.41 -4.62
C ARG A 103 -17.18 2.44 -5.86
N SER A 104 -17.10 1.41 -6.70
CA SER A 104 -17.85 1.35 -7.94
C SER A 104 -19.35 1.28 -7.70
N MET A 105 -19.80 0.44 -6.76
CA MET A 105 -21.23 0.35 -6.39
C MET A 105 -21.75 1.68 -5.83
N VAL A 106 -21.03 2.29 -4.88
CA VAL A 106 -21.48 3.51 -4.20
C VAL A 106 -21.45 4.73 -5.12
N MET A 107 -20.41 4.83 -5.97
CA MET A 107 -20.21 6.00 -6.83
C MET A 107 -20.89 5.88 -8.20
N GLY A 108 -21.49 4.71 -8.52
CA GLY A 108 -22.13 4.49 -9.81
C GLY A 108 -21.14 4.44 -10.97
N TRP A 109 -19.98 3.78 -10.76
CA TRP A 109 -18.95 3.59 -11.79
C TRP A 109 -19.25 2.36 -12.66
N ASP A 110 -18.66 2.30 -13.84
CA ASP A 110 -18.60 1.11 -14.69
C ASP A 110 -17.35 0.31 -14.33
N LEU A 111 -17.55 -0.74 -13.52
CA LEU A 111 -16.47 -1.61 -13.03
C LEU A 111 -16.20 -2.72 -14.03
N ASN A 112 -14.96 -2.83 -14.48
CA ASN A 112 -14.50 -3.92 -15.31
C ASN A 112 -13.55 -4.84 -14.54
N PHE A 113 -13.86 -6.15 -14.54
CA PHE A 113 -13.00 -7.14 -13.93
C PHE A 113 -11.92 -7.61 -14.89
N PHE A 114 -10.68 -7.53 -14.38
CA PHE A 114 -9.51 -8.08 -15.05
C PHE A 114 -8.93 -9.23 -14.22
N PRO A 115 -8.28 -10.23 -14.86
CA PRO A 115 -7.69 -11.34 -14.14
C PRO A 115 -6.71 -10.88 -13.07
N VAL A 116 -6.77 -11.50 -11.88
CA VAL A 116 -5.77 -11.32 -10.84
C VAL A 116 -4.48 -11.98 -11.30
N SER A 117 -3.53 -11.16 -11.70
CA SER A 117 -2.23 -11.60 -12.22
C SER A 117 -1.15 -10.57 -11.92
N SER A 118 0.10 -10.91 -12.20
CA SER A 118 1.21 -9.96 -12.09
C SER A 118 1.21 -8.89 -13.20
N GLU A 119 0.46 -9.11 -14.30
CA GLU A 119 0.35 -8.23 -15.47
C GLU A 119 -1.14 -8.09 -15.87
N PRO A 120 -1.97 -7.47 -15.02
CA PRO A 120 -3.42 -7.55 -15.18
C PRO A 120 -3.95 -6.78 -16.39
N ILE A 121 -3.26 -5.72 -16.84
CA ILE A 121 -3.70 -4.86 -17.94
C ILE A 121 -2.95 -5.11 -19.26
N LYS A 122 -2.35 -6.30 -19.42
CA LYS A 122 -1.61 -6.67 -20.65
C LYS A 122 -2.42 -6.55 -21.94
N LYS A 123 -3.72 -6.83 -21.88
CA LYS A 123 -4.62 -6.85 -23.05
C LYS A 123 -5.65 -5.72 -23.01
N ILE A 124 -5.29 -4.57 -22.46
CA ILE A 124 -6.18 -3.41 -22.43
C ILE A 124 -6.27 -2.77 -23.81
N SER A 125 -7.48 -2.47 -24.28
CA SER A 125 -7.74 -1.90 -25.62
C SER A 125 -8.58 -0.63 -25.59
N SER A 126 -9.02 -0.19 -24.43
CA SER A 126 -9.82 1.02 -24.23
C SER A 126 -9.29 1.84 -23.06
N VAL A 127 -9.67 3.13 -23.03
CA VAL A 127 -9.25 4.03 -21.96
C VAL A 127 -10.09 3.82 -20.70
N TYR A 128 -9.44 3.80 -19.55
CA TYR A 128 -10.02 3.73 -18.22
C TYR A 128 -9.66 4.94 -17.40
N ASP A 129 -10.55 5.30 -16.48
CA ASP A 129 -10.33 6.47 -15.62
C ASP A 129 -9.48 6.14 -14.40
N PHE A 130 -9.61 4.91 -13.86
CA PHE A 130 -8.98 4.57 -12.59
C PHE A 130 -8.68 3.07 -12.44
N VAL A 131 -7.53 2.77 -11.81
CA VAL A 131 -7.15 1.41 -11.38
C VAL A 131 -6.36 1.46 -10.08
N SER A 132 -6.47 0.40 -9.28
CA SER A 132 -5.62 0.15 -8.11
C SER A 132 -4.69 -1.03 -8.40
N LEU A 133 -3.37 -0.82 -8.24
CA LEU A 133 -2.32 -1.82 -8.52
C LEU A 133 -1.38 -1.97 -7.32
N THR A 134 -0.72 -3.12 -7.24
CA THR A 134 0.51 -3.26 -6.45
C THR A 134 1.70 -2.70 -7.24
N PRO A 135 2.84 -2.35 -6.58
CA PRO A 135 4.05 -1.89 -7.30
C PRO A 135 4.52 -2.90 -8.36
N MET A 136 4.48 -4.19 -8.07
CA MET A 136 4.84 -5.26 -9.02
C MET A 136 3.90 -5.29 -10.23
N GLN A 137 2.59 -5.14 -10.02
CA GLN A 137 1.62 -5.09 -11.12
C GLN A 137 1.83 -3.85 -11.97
N LEU A 138 2.07 -2.69 -11.35
CA LEU A 138 2.37 -1.46 -12.07
C LEU A 138 3.63 -1.61 -12.92
N GLU A 139 4.72 -2.13 -12.35
CA GLU A 139 5.99 -2.31 -13.06
C GLU A 139 5.84 -3.16 -14.33
N LYS A 140 5.10 -4.28 -14.22
CA LYS A 140 4.86 -5.17 -15.36
C LYS A 140 3.81 -4.64 -16.35
N SER A 141 3.10 -3.58 -15.99
CA SER A 141 2.02 -3.01 -16.80
C SER A 141 2.40 -1.67 -17.45
N LEU A 142 3.64 -1.20 -17.31
CA LEU A 142 4.05 0.14 -17.75
C LEU A 142 3.76 0.42 -19.23
N ASP A 143 3.94 -0.56 -20.11
CA ASP A 143 3.71 -0.41 -21.57
C ASP A 143 2.25 -0.08 -21.90
N ASN A 144 1.32 -0.57 -21.06
CA ASN A 144 -0.12 -0.41 -21.27
C ASN A 144 -0.75 0.64 -20.35
N ILE A 145 0.02 1.20 -19.40
CA ILE A 145 -0.53 2.12 -18.40
C ILE A 145 -1.07 3.41 -19.00
N LYS A 146 -0.62 3.79 -20.20
CA LYS A 146 -1.13 4.92 -20.99
C LYS A 146 -2.64 4.87 -21.26
N TYR A 147 -3.25 3.69 -21.17
CA TYR A 147 -4.70 3.50 -21.28
C TYR A 147 -5.45 3.76 -19.96
N VAL A 148 -4.75 4.13 -18.89
CA VAL A 148 -5.38 4.44 -17.60
C VAL A 148 -5.00 5.85 -17.17
N LYS A 149 -6.00 6.72 -16.96
CA LYS A 149 -5.75 8.14 -16.60
C LYS A 149 -5.15 8.29 -15.21
N THR A 150 -5.72 7.58 -14.22
CA THR A 150 -5.29 7.66 -12.82
C THR A 150 -5.05 6.28 -12.25
N VAL A 151 -3.86 6.08 -11.71
CA VAL A 151 -3.42 4.83 -11.07
C VAL A 151 -3.11 5.11 -9.62
N ILE A 152 -3.67 4.32 -8.71
CA ILE A 152 -3.18 4.29 -7.34
C ILE A 152 -2.35 3.03 -7.12
N VAL A 153 -1.23 3.19 -6.45
CA VAL A 153 -0.32 2.08 -6.12
C VAL A 153 -0.12 2.01 -4.61
N GLY A 154 -0.18 0.79 -4.08
CA GLY A 154 -0.04 0.59 -2.64
C GLY A 154 0.20 -0.88 -2.28
N GLY A 155 0.18 -1.16 -0.97
CA GLY A 155 0.44 -2.49 -0.41
C GLY A 155 1.90 -2.77 -0.08
N SER A 156 2.85 -2.14 -0.78
CA SER A 156 4.29 -2.11 -0.47
C SER A 156 4.91 -0.84 -1.01
N PRO A 157 6.11 -0.45 -0.56
CA PRO A 157 6.82 0.71 -1.09
C PRO A 157 7.12 0.59 -2.59
N VAL A 158 7.09 1.72 -3.29
CA VAL A 158 7.51 1.81 -4.70
C VAL A 158 9.03 1.95 -4.75
N SER A 159 9.71 1.06 -5.48
CA SER A 159 11.17 1.10 -5.63
C SER A 159 11.64 2.37 -6.33
N TYR A 160 12.91 2.73 -6.10
CA TYR A 160 13.53 3.87 -6.77
C TYR A 160 13.47 3.74 -8.30
N ASP A 161 13.82 2.56 -8.84
CA ASP A 161 13.80 2.29 -10.29
C ASP A 161 12.39 2.43 -10.89
N LEU A 162 11.39 1.92 -10.20
CA LEU A 162 10.01 2.07 -10.64
C LEU A 162 9.58 3.54 -10.60
N ARG A 163 9.98 4.31 -9.59
CA ARG A 163 9.73 5.76 -9.55
C ARG A 163 10.34 6.48 -10.75
N GLN A 164 11.59 6.15 -11.14
CA GLN A 164 12.22 6.73 -12.33
C GLN A 164 11.48 6.39 -13.63
N LYS A 165 10.93 5.17 -13.74
CA LYS A 165 10.09 4.77 -14.87
C LYS A 165 8.75 5.54 -14.88
N ILE A 166 8.13 5.74 -13.72
CA ILE A 166 6.86 6.48 -13.56
C ILE A 166 6.98 7.94 -14.02
N LEU A 167 8.13 8.59 -13.81
CA LEU A 167 8.35 9.96 -14.27
C LEU A 167 8.27 10.15 -15.80
N LYS A 168 8.34 9.05 -16.55
CA LYS A 168 8.37 9.05 -18.03
C LYS A 168 7.00 8.73 -18.65
N ILE A 169 5.96 8.48 -17.84
CA ILE A 169 4.62 8.12 -18.31
C ILE A 169 3.63 9.26 -18.13
N GLU A 170 2.61 9.32 -18.98
CA GLU A 170 1.60 10.39 -18.95
C GLU A 170 0.52 10.18 -17.88
N SER A 171 0.27 8.93 -17.50
CA SER A 171 -0.74 8.59 -16.48
C SER A 171 -0.40 9.21 -15.13
N LYS A 172 -1.42 9.70 -14.42
CA LYS A 172 -1.25 10.17 -13.04
C LYS A 172 -1.10 8.96 -12.12
N VAL A 173 0.10 8.72 -11.60
CA VAL A 173 0.38 7.64 -10.66
C VAL A 173 0.52 8.20 -9.26
N TYR A 174 -0.29 7.69 -8.34
CA TYR A 174 -0.26 8.09 -6.93
C TYR A 174 0.13 6.90 -6.05
N GLU A 175 1.14 7.08 -5.23
CA GLU A 175 1.40 6.17 -4.12
C GLU A 175 0.47 6.53 -2.97
N THR A 176 -0.16 5.50 -2.36
CA THR A 176 -1.17 5.69 -1.33
C THR A 176 -0.66 5.22 0.04
N TYR A 177 -1.04 5.95 1.08
CA TYR A 177 -0.80 5.57 2.47
C TYR A 177 -2.14 5.28 3.17
N GLY A 178 -2.19 4.15 3.87
CA GLY A 178 -3.34 3.71 4.64
C GLY A 178 -3.17 2.30 5.19
N MET A 179 -4.13 1.89 5.99
CA MET A 179 -4.15 0.58 6.64
C MET A 179 -5.59 0.07 6.74
N THR A 180 -5.79 -1.16 7.23
CA THR A 180 -7.15 -1.71 7.37
C THR A 180 -7.97 -0.92 8.39
N GLU A 181 -7.34 -0.39 9.42
CA GLU A 181 -7.94 0.44 10.45
C GLU A 181 -8.46 1.78 9.91
N THR A 182 -7.88 2.26 8.82
CA THR A 182 -8.37 3.44 8.07
C THR A 182 -9.29 3.07 6.91
N ILE A 183 -9.79 1.84 6.84
CA ILE A 183 -10.53 1.22 5.73
C ILE A 183 -9.60 1.00 4.53
N THR A 184 -9.06 2.09 3.97
CA THR A 184 -8.07 2.08 2.88
C THR A 184 -7.12 3.28 3.04
N HIS A 185 -6.68 3.83 1.90
CA HIS A 185 -5.81 5.00 1.89
C HIS A 185 -6.52 6.25 2.45
N ILE A 186 -5.75 7.01 3.19
CA ILE A 186 -6.15 8.31 3.78
C ILE A 186 -5.23 9.43 3.35
N ALA A 187 -4.17 9.10 2.65
CA ALA A 187 -3.26 10.03 2.01
C ALA A 187 -2.71 9.46 0.71
N ALA A 188 -2.26 10.35 -0.17
CA ALA A 188 -1.58 9.99 -1.40
C ALA A 188 -0.52 11.03 -1.77
N ARG A 189 0.50 10.60 -2.54
CA ARG A 189 1.48 11.47 -3.19
C ARG A 189 1.59 11.16 -4.68
N CYS A 190 1.69 12.17 -5.51
CA CYS A 190 1.75 12.01 -6.97
C CYS A 190 3.18 11.70 -7.42
N LEU A 191 3.45 10.44 -7.72
CA LEU A 191 4.78 10.00 -8.19
C LEU A 191 5.11 10.54 -9.57
N SER A 192 4.12 10.69 -10.46
CA SER A 192 4.32 11.28 -11.80
C SER A 192 4.76 12.76 -11.74
N LYS A 193 4.55 13.44 -10.60
CA LYS A 193 5.03 14.80 -10.33
C LYS A 193 6.25 14.84 -9.41
N ASN A 194 6.84 13.69 -9.14
CA ASN A 194 7.96 13.55 -8.21
C ASN A 194 7.68 14.09 -6.79
N GLU A 195 6.44 13.99 -6.32
CA GLU A 195 6.09 14.41 -4.96
C GLU A 195 6.64 13.43 -3.93
N ASP A 196 7.24 13.97 -2.86
CA ASP A 196 7.76 13.17 -1.72
C ASP A 196 6.83 13.19 -0.52
N LYS A 197 5.91 14.16 -0.46
CA LYS A 197 4.99 14.34 0.67
C LYS A 197 3.65 13.69 0.38
N PHE A 198 3.16 12.92 1.34
CA PHE A 198 1.79 12.43 1.33
C PHE A 198 0.84 13.56 1.72
N SER A 199 -0.15 13.82 0.90
CA SER A 199 -1.22 14.78 1.14
C SER A 199 -2.48 14.06 1.62
N ALA A 200 -3.11 14.60 2.66
CA ALA A 200 -4.31 14.05 3.27
C ALA A 200 -5.52 14.06 2.32
N LEU A 201 -6.33 13.02 2.36
CA LEU A 201 -7.67 13.05 1.79
C LEU A 201 -8.55 14.05 2.55
N PRO A 202 -9.64 14.57 1.93
CA PRO A 202 -10.54 15.50 2.60
C PRO A 202 -11.05 14.96 3.96
N GLY A 203 -11.03 15.80 4.99
CA GLY A 203 -11.49 15.41 6.34
C GLY A 203 -10.49 14.55 7.14
N VAL A 204 -9.28 14.32 6.62
CA VAL A 204 -8.19 13.66 7.34
C VAL A 204 -7.22 14.69 7.89
N GLU A 205 -6.73 14.47 9.11
CA GLU A 205 -5.71 15.28 9.78
C GLU A 205 -4.65 14.42 10.44
N PHE A 206 -3.42 14.90 10.42
CA PHE A 206 -2.24 14.23 10.95
C PHE A 206 -1.70 14.96 12.16
N PHE A 207 -1.27 14.18 13.14
CA PHE A 207 -0.65 14.66 14.37
C PHE A 207 0.55 13.78 14.69
N GLU A 208 1.42 14.27 15.53
CA GLU A 208 2.48 13.47 16.14
C GLU A 208 2.02 12.98 17.52
N PHE A 209 2.19 11.69 17.76
CA PHE A 209 1.95 11.07 19.06
C PHE A 209 3.07 10.07 19.35
N ASN A 210 3.83 10.30 20.42
CA ASN A 210 4.99 9.47 20.82
C ASN A 210 6.00 9.25 19.67
N SER A 211 6.32 10.31 18.95
CA SER A 211 7.21 10.32 17.76
C SER A 211 6.72 9.46 16.60
N CYS A 212 5.44 9.16 16.54
CA CYS A 212 4.80 8.43 15.45
C CYS A 212 3.61 9.20 14.91
N LEU A 213 3.19 8.86 13.70
CA LEU A 213 2.00 9.42 13.08
C LEU A 213 0.75 8.99 13.84
N ALA A 214 -0.09 9.97 14.17
CA ALA A 214 -1.46 9.76 14.62
C ALA A 214 -2.43 10.39 13.60
N ILE A 215 -3.54 9.72 13.34
CA ILE A 215 -4.48 10.05 12.28
C ILE A 215 -5.84 10.32 12.89
N ASN A 216 -6.39 11.49 12.62
CA ASN A 216 -7.78 11.83 12.91
C ASN A 216 -8.56 11.86 11.59
N THR A 217 -9.73 11.24 11.58
CA THR A 217 -10.57 11.20 10.39
C THR A 217 -12.02 11.45 10.77
N GLN A 218 -12.63 12.46 10.15
CA GLN A 218 -14.05 12.81 10.38
C GLN A 218 -15.03 11.75 9.83
N HIS A 219 -14.57 10.90 8.90
CA HIS A 219 -15.41 9.92 8.23
C HIS A 219 -15.39 8.53 8.88
N LEU A 220 -14.47 8.28 9.79
CA LEU A 220 -14.44 7.06 10.57
C LEU A 220 -15.10 7.31 11.93
N SER A 221 -15.83 6.31 12.39
CA SER A 221 -16.47 6.36 13.71
C SER A 221 -15.48 6.08 14.86
N SER A 222 -14.20 6.05 14.56
CA SER A 222 -13.13 5.72 15.50
C SER A 222 -12.51 6.98 16.09
N GLU A 223 -11.95 6.80 17.28
CA GLU A 223 -11.04 7.76 17.91
C GLU A 223 -9.73 7.91 17.09
N LEU A 224 -8.84 8.77 17.56
CA LEU A 224 -7.50 8.97 16.99
C LEU A 224 -6.79 7.63 16.75
N ILE A 225 -6.46 7.34 15.48
CA ILE A 225 -5.73 6.14 15.09
C ILE A 225 -4.23 6.40 15.31
N LYS A 226 -3.64 5.68 16.25
CA LYS A 226 -2.20 5.73 16.56
C LYS A 226 -1.47 4.69 15.73
N THR A 227 -0.40 5.09 15.06
CA THR A 227 0.41 4.20 14.24
C THR A 227 1.79 3.97 14.87
N ASN A 228 2.56 3.04 14.29
CA ASN A 228 4.00 2.89 14.57
C ASN A 228 4.86 3.48 13.43
N ASP A 229 4.28 4.31 12.58
CA ASP A 229 5.00 4.94 11.49
C ASP A 229 5.66 6.24 11.95
N VAL A 230 6.96 6.33 11.77
CA VAL A 230 7.77 7.53 12.01
C VAL A 230 7.69 8.40 10.76
N VAL A 231 7.38 9.67 10.94
CA VAL A 231 7.18 10.62 9.84
C VAL A 231 7.83 11.96 10.15
N THR A 232 8.11 12.73 9.11
CA THR A 232 8.29 14.19 9.23
C THR A 232 6.95 14.85 8.94
N LEU A 233 6.33 15.42 9.96
CA LEU A 233 5.07 16.15 9.81
C LEU A 233 5.35 17.56 9.28
N HIS A 234 4.83 17.89 8.08
CA HIS A 234 4.98 19.24 7.48
C HIS A 234 3.81 20.16 7.84
N SER A 235 2.63 19.58 8.01
CA SER A 235 1.41 20.25 8.46
C SER A 235 0.39 19.19 8.92
N SER A 236 -0.75 19.61 9.45
CA SER A 236 -1.85 18.68 9.74
C SER A 236 -2.43 17.98 8.49
N LYS A 237 -1.97 18.35 7.29
CA LYS A 237 -2.44 17.79 6.01
C LYS A 237 -1.34 17.12 5.19
N GLN A 238 -0.07 17.21 5.63
CA GLN A 238 1.05 16.66 4.85
C GLN A 238 2.13 16.09 5.75
N PHE A 239 2.65 14.93 5.34
CA PHE A 239 3.82 14.30 5.97
C PHE A 239 4.72 13.62 4.94
N SER A 240 6.00 13.44 5.29
CA SER A 240 6.92 12.51 4.63
C SER A 240 7.08 11.28 5.51
N TRP A 241 6.88 10.10 4.94
CA TRP A 241 7.07 8.84 5.65
C TRP A 241 8.56 8.53 5.74
N ILE A 242 9.04 8.18 6.93
CA ILE A 242 10.44 7.87 7.21
C ILE A 242 10.62 6.36 7.35
N GLY A 243 9.82 5.71 8.21
CA GLY A 243 9.94 4.28 8.47
C GLY A 243 9.06 3.81 9.62
N ARG A 244 9.32 2.59 10.10
CA ARG A 244 8.57 1.98 11.21
C ARG A 244 9.38 2.01 12.50
N LYS A 245 8.77 2.47 13.59
CA LYS A 245 9.37 2.48 14.94
C LYS A 245 9.84 1.08 15.37
N ASP A 246 9.13 0.05 14.97
CA ASP A 246 9.44 -1.35 15.27
C ASP A 246 10.80 -1.82 14.71
N PHE A 247 11.31 -1.14 13.68
CA PHE A 247 12.56 -1.50 13.00
C PHE A 247 13.73 -0.57 13.28
N ILE A 248 13.53 0.47 14.09
CA ILE A 248 14.60 1.38 14.51
C ILE A 248 15.72 0.57 15.17
N ILE A 249 16.95 0.74 14.67
CA ILE A 249 18.15 0.12 15.19
C ILE A 249 18.76 1.05 16.24
N ASN A 250 19.03 0.53 17.43
CA ASN A 250 19.71 1.31 18.48
C ASN A 250 21.18 0.88 18.55
N SER A 251 22.05 1.62 17.87
CA SER A 251 23.48 1.33 17.77
C SER A 251 24.27 2.35 18.57
N GLY A 252 24.86 1.91 19.70
CA GLY A 252 25.65 2.80 20.57
C GLY A 252 24.85 4.00 21.12
N GLY A 253 23.55 3.82 21.38
CA GLY A 253 22.65 4.90 21.84
C GLY A 253 22.09 5.78 20.72
N ILE A 254 22.52 5.56 19.46
CA ILE A 254 22.00 6.29 18.29
C ILE A 254 20.87 5.50 17.65
N LYS A 255 19.73 6.17 17.46
CA LYS A 255 18.55 5.61 16.77
C LYS A 255 18.74 5.76 15.26
N ILE A 256 18.85 4.64 14.56
CA ILE A 256 19.07 4.57 13.11
C ILE A 256 17.83 3.98 12.46
N ASN A 257 17.34 4.65 11.42
CA ASN A 257 16.20 4.18 10.65
C ASN A 257 16.69 3.36 9.44
N PRO A 258 16.41 2.06 9.39
CA PRO A 258 16.86 1.20 8.30
C PRO A 258 16.25 1.58 6.95
N GLU A 259 14.98 1.98 6.92
CA GLU A 259 14.29 2.31 5.67
C GLU A 259 14.83 3.60 5.02
N GLU A 260 15.34 4.52 5.83
CA GLU A 260 16.01 5.72 5.33
C GLU A 260 17.33 5.36 4.62
N ILE A 261 18.13 4.48 5.23
CA ILE A 261 19.38 3.98 4.64
C ILE A 261 19.08 3.21 3.35
N GLU A 262 18.08 2.34 3.37
CA GLU A 262 17.63 1.59 2.17
C GLU A 262 17.25 2.53 1.02
N THR A 263 16.57 3.64 1.32
CA THR A 263 16.20 4.65 0.33
C THR A 263 17.43 5.32 -0.29
N LYS A 264 18.45 5.62 0.53
CA LYS A 264 19.74 6.17 0.05
C LYS A 264 20.46 5.15 -0.84
N LEU A 265 20.52 3.89 -0.43
CA LEU A 265 21.21 2.82 -1.14
C LEU A 265 20.50 2.34 -2.41
N ALA A 266 19.17 2.42 -2.47
CA ALA A 266 18.38 1.98 -3.62
C ALA A 266 18.73 2.69 -4.95
N LYS A 267 19.40 3.85 -4.88
CA LYS A 267 19.86 4.60 -6.07
C LYS A 267 21.04 3.90 -6.78
N PHE A 268 21.76 3.05 -6.07
CA PHE A 268 23.01 2.42 -6.53
C PHE A 268 22.81 0.97 -6.97
N PHE A 269 21.72 0.32 -6.52
CA PHE A 269 21.52 -1.12 -6.72
C PHE A 269 20.17 -1.44 -7.32
N SER A 270 20.18 -2.28 -8.36
CA SER A 270 18.98 -2.95 -8.87
C SER A 270 18.59 -4.18 -8.02
N ASN A 271 19.54 -4.70 -7.23
CA ASN A 271 19.31 -5.83 -6.33
C ASN A 271 18.44 -5.40 -5.17
N ARG A 272 17.55 -6.29 -4.73
CA ARG A 272 16.80 -6.07 -3.50
C ARG A 272 17.76 -6.13 -2.31
N LEU A 273 17.62 -5.14 -1.44
CA LEU A 273 18.44 -5.03 -0.23
C LEU A 273 17.59 -4.66 0.98
N ILE A 274 18.09 -4.99 2.16
CA ILE A 274 17.49 -4.64 3.44
C ILE A 274 18.58 -4.25 4.41
N ILE A 275 18.37 -3.18 5.15
CA ILE A 275 19.13 -2.84 6.35
C ILE A 275 18.47 -3.52 7.54
N SER A 276 19.29 -4.19 8.33
CA SER A 276 18.89 -4.89 9.54
C SER A 276 19.90 -4.70 10.65
N SER A 277 19.73 -5.38 11.77
CA SER A 277 20.69 -5.37 12.86
C SER A 277 20.98 -6.77 13.39
N ILE A 278 22.17 -6.94 13.90
CA ILE A 278 22.55 -8.08 14.74
C ILE A 278 23.04 -7.58 16.09
N SER A 279 23.03 -8.46 17.09
CA SER A 279 23.54 -8.12 18.44
C SER A 279 25.03 -7.80 18.39
N ASP A 280 25.46 -6.83 19.20
CA ASP A 280 26.86 -6.41 19.37
C ASP A 280 27.10 -6.11 20.84
N GLU A 281 28.20 -6.61 21.39
CA GLU A 281 28.51 -6.47 22.83
C GLU A 281 28.77 -5.01 23.25
N VAL A 282 29.29 -4.18 22.35
CA VAL A 282 29.64 -2.79 22.63
C VAL A 282 28.51 -1.83 22.25
N LEU A 283 27.93 -2.04 21.08
CA LEU A 283 26.91 -1.13 20.52
C LEU A 283 25.47 -1.51 20.89
N GLY A 284 25.26 -2.68 21.49
CA GLY A 284 23.96 -3.30 21.68
C GLY A 284 23.43 -3.89 20.37
N GLN A 285 23.32 -3.07 19.34
CA GLN A 285 23.00 -3.48 17.97
C GLN A 285 23.99 -2.86 16.99
N LYS A 286 24.42 -3.61 15.98
CA LYS A 286 25.17 -3.07 14.84
C LYS A 286 24.38 -3.17 13.54
N VAL A 287 24.50 -2.11 12.73
CA VAL A 287 23.85 -2.02 11.42
C VAL A 287 24.48 -3.00 10.47
N VAL A 288 23.65 -3.75 9.74
CA VAL A 288 24.09 -4.69 8.71
C VAL A 288 23.27 -4.52 7.43
N LEU A 289 23.91 -4.76 6.28
CA LEU A 289 23.27 -4.74 4.96
C LEU A 289 23.09 -6.17 4.49
N VAL A 290 21.89 -6.48 4.03
CA VAL A 290 21.53 -7.82 3.50
C VAL A 290 21.10 -7.67 2.05
N PHE A 291 21.77 -8.35 1.14
CA PHE A 291 21.37 -8.43 -0.26
C PHE A 291 20.61 -9.72 -0.53
N GLU A 292 19.63 -9.64 -1.45
CA GLU A 292 19.04 -10.82 -2.04
C GLU A 292 19.97 -11.37 -3.12
N LYS A 293 20.38 -12.62 -3.03
CA LYS A 293 21.31 -13.36 -3.91
C LYS A 293 22.77 -12.93 -3.77
N ASN A 294 23.22 -11.90 -4.50
CA ASN A 294 24.63 -11.59 -4.66
C ASN A 294 24.97 -10.21 -4.10
N ILE A 295 26.19 -10.07 -3.57
CA ILE A 295 26.76 -8.78 -3.20
C ILE A 295 27.35 -8.14 -4.48
N PRO A 296 26.92 -6.92 -4.84
CA PRO A 296 27.54 -6.19 -5.95
C PRO A 296 29.03 -5.87 -5.66
N GLU A 297 29.90 -5.94 -6.68
CA GLU A 297 31.34 -5.77 -6.49
C GLU A 297 31.73 -4.43 -5.84
N ASN A 298 31.10 -3.33 -6.24
CA ASN A 298 31.43 -1.98 -5.78
C ASN A 298 30.46 -1.44 -4.72
N TYR A 299 29.85 -2.31 -3.89
CA TYR A 299 28.83 -1.90 -2.93
C TYR A 299 29.31 -0.79 -1.95
N ARG A 300 30.62 -0.73 -1.63
CA ARG A 300 31.16 0.28 -0.70
C ARG A 300 31.08 1.69 -1.25
N GLU A 301 31.10 1.89 -2.56
CA GLU A 301 30.97 3.19 -3.19
C GLU A 301 29.60 3.82 -2.95
N SER A 302 28.56 3.01 -2.70
CA SER A 302 27.21 3.48 -2.39
C SER A 302 27.09 4.12 -1.00
N PHE A 303 28.09 3.97 -0.13
CA PHE A 303 28.03 4.48 1.25
C PHE A 303 28.38 5.98 1.35
N VAL A 304 28.66 6.63 0.22
CA VAL A 304 29.02 8.07 0.15
C VAL A 304 27.94 8.99 0.75
N ASP A 305 26.67 8.63 0.65
CA ASP A 305 25.54 9.39 1.18
C ASP A 305 25.17 8.98 2.63
N LEU A 306 25.91 8.07 3.25
CA LEU A 306 25.63 7.58 4.59
C LEU A 306 26.47 8.30 5.65
N ASN A 307 25.84 8.60 6.80
CA ASN A 307 26.57 9.06 7.97
C ASN A 307 27.42 7.91 8.53
N GLN A 308 28.49 8.24 9.27
CA GLN A 308 29.39 7.25 9.85
C GLN A 308 28.71 6.16 10.70
N TYR A 309 27.58 6.49 11.34
CA TYR A 309 26.77 5.55 12.16
C TYR A 309 25.82 4.70 11.32
N GLU A 310 25.47 5.14 10.12
CA GLU A 310 24.60 4.44 9.18
C GLU A 310 25.36 3.39 8.37
N ILE A 311 26.71 3.50 8.29
CA ILE A 311 27.54 2.58 7.50
C ILE A 311 27.42 1.16 8.05
N PRO A 312 26.95 0.19 7.24
CA PRO A 312 26.82 -1.20 7.66
C PRO A 312 28.18 -1.80 8.07
N LYS A 313 28.21 -2.47 9.21
CA LYS A 313 29.42 -3.11 9.74
C LYS A 313 29.66 -4.51 9.15
N ASN A 314 28.59 -5.20 8.79
CA ASN A 314 28.63 -6.51 8.14
C ASN A 314 27.69 -6.53 6.93
N ILE A 315 28.03 -7.35 5.95
CA ILE A 315 27.25 -7.57 4.74
C ILE A 315 26.88 -9.05 4.66
N PHE A 316 25.62 -9.34 4.43
CA PHE A 316 25.10 -10.69 4.30
C PHE A 316 24.38 -10.87 2.98
N THR A 317 24.21 -12.12 2.58
CA THR A 317 23.35 -12.52 1.46
C THR A 317 22.33 -13.54 1.91
N ILE A 318 21.15 -13.46 1.33
CA ILE A 318 20.09 -14.47 1.45
C ILE A 318 19.63 -14.78 0.03
N GLU A 319 19.53 -16.09 -0.31
CA GLU A 319 19.16 -16.55 -1.66
C GLU A 319 17.83 -15.94 -2.14
N SER A 320 16.85 -15.87 -1.24
CA SER A 320 15.55 -15.26 -1.51
C SER A 320 15.00 -14.62 -0.23
N PHE A 321 14.55 -13.38 -0.32
CA PHE A 321 13.93 -12.74 0.83
C PHE A 321 12.61 -13.44 1.18
N PRO A 322 12.44 -13.86 2.45
CA PRO A 322 11.21 -14.46 2.92
C PRO A 322 10.05 -13.47 2.77
N MET A 323 9.00 -13.93 2.11
CA MET A 323 7.80 -13.13 1.87
C MET A 323 6.67 -13.58 2.81
N TYR A 324 5.98 -12.61 3.38
CA TYR A 324 4.76 -12.85 4.13
C TYR A 324 3.65 -11.92 3.60
N ASN A 325 2.57 -12.52 3.09
CA ASN A 325 1.45 -11.78 2.49
C ASN A 325 1.88 -10.75 1.43
N GLY A 326 2.82 -11.11 0.57
CA GLY A 326 3.32 -10.24 -0.49
C GLY A 326 4.32 -9.16 -0.05
N LYS A 327 4.71 -9.14 1.24
CA LYS A 327 5.69 -8.20 1.80
C LYS A 327 6.93 -8.94 2.30
N ILE A 328 8.10 -8.28 2.24
CA ILE A 328 9.33 -8.83 2.81
C ILE A 328 9.18 -8.91 4.33
N SER A 329 9.48 -10.09 4.89
CA SER A 329 9.47 -10.30 6.33
C SER A 329 10.80 -9.94 6.97
N ARG A 330 10.95 -8.69 7.41
CA ARG A 330 12.16 -8.19 8.10
C ARG A 330 12.54 -9.00 9.33
N LEU A 331 11.54 -9.45 10.10
CA LEU A 331 11.76 -10.24 11.32
C LEU A 331 12.40 -11.61 11.01
N ILE A 332 11.98 -12.27 9.91
CA ILE A 332 12.57 -13.55 9.50
C ILE A 332 13.99 -13.33 8.99
N ILE A 333 14.21 -12.27 8.19
CA ILE A 333 15.57 -11.90 7.74
C ILE A 333 16.48 -11.67 8.93
N GLN A 334 16.07 -10.87 9.89
CA GLN A 334 16.84 -10.59 11.10
C GLN A 334 17.21 -11.86 11.88
N LYS A 335 16.24 -12.78 12.05
CA LYS A 335 16.53 -14.08 12.70
C LYS A 335 17.52 -14.92 11.91
N ASN A 336 17.40 -14.95 10.58
CA ASN A 336 18.30 -15.74 9.74
C ASN A 336 19.74 -15.24 9.82
N ILE A 337 19.96 -13.92 9.79
CA ILE A 337 21.31 -13.35 9.81
C ILE A 337 21.96 -13.40 11.19
N GLN A 338 21.19 -13.44 12.29
CA GLN A 338 21.75 -13.57 13.65
C GLN A 338 22.53 -14.89 13.85
N ASN A 339 22.21 -15.92 13.08
CA ASN A 339 22.82 -17.23 13.15
C ASN A 339 23.97 -17.44 12.13
N LEU A 340 24.25 -16.43 11.29
CA LEU A 340 25.34 -16.50 10.32
C LEU A 340 26.67 -16.08 11.00
N PRO A 341 27.79 -16.69 10.62
CA PRO A 341 29.10 -16.23 11.09
C PRO A 341 29.34 -14.80 10.61
N SER A 342 29.79 -13.96 11.55
CA SER A 342 30.06 -12.52 11.34
C SER A 342 31.34 -12.28 10.54
#